data_c5ad2403573b2aed265c65f8e314c09c
#
_entry.id   c5ad2403573b2aed265c65f8e314c09c
#
_cell.length_a   1.000
_cell.length_b   1.000
_cell.length_c   1.000
_cell.angle_alpha   90.00
_cell.angle_beta   90.00
_cell.angle_gamma   90.00
#
_symmetry.space_group_name_H-M   'P 1'
#
loop_
_entity.id
_entity.type
_entity.pdbx_description
1 polymer ?
#
loop_
_entity_poly.entity_id
_entity_poly.type
_entity_poly.pdbx_seq_one_letter_code
_entity_poly.pdbx_strand_id
1 'polypeptide(L)'
;MKGLIVCVCQGTCPSFQKMNVFEVVNYFRRNNKVDFAVIHPQLCASDGDNFWRVLLGKQELIDKIVVAGCAPEMQKKMFGWVFKELGFDESKFVGVEIRNMTTEEAIKAIENVL
;
A
#
# COMPACT_ATOMS: atom_id res chain seq x y z
N MET A 1 -1.26 -14.72 -3.53
CA MET A 1 -1.00 -13.49 -4.31
C MET A 1 -0.28 -12.44 -3.47
N LYS A 2 0.60 -11.70 -4.10
CA LYS A 2 1.31 -10.57 -3.51
C LYS A 2 0.77 -9.29 -4.11
N GLY A 3 0.33 -8.35 -3.28
CA GLY A 3 -0.26 -7.10 -3.74
C GLY A 3 0.49 -5.86 -3.25
N LEU A 4 0.44 -4.81 -4.05
CA LEU A 4 1.00 -3.50 -3.72
C LEU A 4 -0.12 -2.46 -3.77
N ILE A 5 -0.24 -1.66 -2.72
CA ILE A 5 -1.16 -0.54 -2.67
C ILE A 5 -0.33 0.71 -2.39
N VAL A 6 -0.42 1.69 -3.29
CA VAL A 6 0.21 2.99 -3.06
C VAL A 6 -0.87 3.96 -2.59
N CYS A 7 -0.70 4.47 -1.37
CA CYS A 7 -1.63 5.42 -0.75
C CYS A 7 -1.04 6.83 -0.88
N VAL A 8 -1.74 7.71 -1.59
CA VAL A 8 -1.18 9.00 -2.01
C VAL A 8 -1.70 10.21 -1.25
N CYS A 9 -2.38 9.98 -0.14
CA CYS A 9 -2.88 11.06 0.71
C CYS A 9 -3.63 12.13 -0.09
N GLN A 10 -4.73 11.73 -0.73
CA GLN A 10 -5.61 12.53 -1.59
C GLN A 10 -4.97 12.96 -2.93
N GLY A 11 -3.71 12.61 -3.17
CA GLY A 11 -3.00 13.01 -4.39
C GLY A 11 -2.51 14.45 -4.39
N THR A 12 -2.91 15.26 -3.40
CA THR A 12 -2.53 16.68 -3.30
C THR A 12 -1.52 16.95 -2.20
N CYS A 13 -1.19 15.93 -1.39
CA CYS A 13 -0.22 16.08 -0.31
C CYS A 13 1.16 16.43 -0.89
N PRO A 14 1.82 17.48 -0.37
CA PRO A 14 3.16 17.85 -0.85
C PRO A 14 4.19 16.72 -0.76
N SER A 15 3.99 15.76 0.13
CA SER A 15 4.90 14.63 0.31
C SER A 15 4.98 13.69 -0.88
N PHE A 16 4.04 13.77 -1.82
CA PHE A 16 3.99 12.87 -2.98
C PHE A 16 4.21 13.59 -4.31
N GLN A 17 4.66 14.85 -4.28
CA GLN A 17 4.79 15.64 -5.50
C GLN A 17 6.13 15.44 -6.23
N LYS A 18 7.11 14.82 -5.59
CA LYS A 18 8.43 14.55 -6.20
C LYS A 18 8.44 13.29 -7.04
N MET A 19 7.40 12.46 -6.96
CA MET A 19 7.35 11.18 -7.68
C MET A 19 6.21 11.14 -8.67
N ASN A 20 6.39 10.32 -9.70
CA ASN A 20 5.30 9.95 -10.60
C ASN A 20 4.72 8.63 -10.06
N VAL A 21 3.58 8.73 -9.37
CA VAL A 21 2.96 7.58 -8.70
C VAL A 21 2.59 6.48 -9.69
N PHE A 22 2.12 6.85 -10.88
CA PHE A 22 1.78 5.86 -11.91
C PHE A 22 3.02 5.11 -12.39
N GLU A 23 4.15 5.80 -12.53
CA GLU A 23 5.41 5.14 -12.88
C GLU A 23 5.82 4.11 -11.83
N VAL A 24 5.67 4.46 -10.54
CA VAL A 24 5.97 3.55 -9.44
C VAL A 24 5.11 2.28 -9.55
N VAL A 25 3.80 2.45 -9.64
CA VAL A 25 2.86 1.32 -9.72
C VAL A 25 3.11 0.46 -10.95
N ASN A 26 3.30 1.11 -12.10
CA ASN A 26 3.50 0.41 -13.37
C ASN A 26 4.81 -0.37 -13.42
N TYR A 27 5.84 0.13 -12.75
CA TYR A 27 7.10 -0.60 -12.64
C TYR A 27 6.89 -2.00 -12.07
N PHE A 28 6.15 -2.10 -10.97
CA PHE A 28 5.92 -3.38 -10.30
C PHE A 28 4.98 -4.29 -11.10
N ARG A 29 3.95 -3.71 -11.72
CA ARG A 29 3.02 -4.47 -12.56
C ARG A 29 3.71 -5.06 -13.78
N ARG A 30 4.44 -4.23 -14.51
CA ARG A 30 5.04 -4.61 -15.80
C ARG A 30 6.20 -5.59 -15.63
N ASN A 31 6.88 -5.55 -14.50
CA ASN A 31 8.00 -6.44 -14.22
C ASN A 31 7.58 -7.69 -13.45
N ASN A 32 6.28 -7.93 -13.32
CA ASN A 32 5.71 -9.09 -12.64
C ASN A 32 6.24 -9.30 -11.21
N LYS A 33 6.52 -8.20 -10.51
CA LYS A 33 7.03 -8.24 -9.14
C LYS A 33 5.91 -8.42 -8.11
N VAL A 34 4.69 -8.12 -8.51
CA VAL A 34 3.48 -8.30 -7.71
C VAL A 34 2.38 -8.86 -8.60
N ASP A 35 1.38 -9.47 -7.97
CA ASP A 35 0.23 -10.01 -8.70
C ASP A 35 -0.78 -8.92 -9.04
N PHE A 36 -0.84 -7.86 -8.21
CA PHE A 36 -1.61 -6.66 -8.53
C PHE A 36 -0.99 -5.44 -7.85
N ALA A 37 -1.19 -4.28 -8.46
CA ALA A 37 -0.77 -3.01 -7.88
C ALA A 37 -1.84 -1.96 -8.16
N VAL A 38 -2.23 -1.21 -7.13
CA VAL A 38 -3.26 -0.18 -7.22
C VAL A 38 -2.82 1.09 -6.50
N ILE A 39 -3.47 2.20 -6.84
CA ILE A 39 -3.32 3.47 -6.16
C ILE A 39 -4.61 3.74 -5.42
N HIS A 40 -4.53 4.02 -4.11
CA HIS A 40 -5.69 4.44 -3.33
C HIS A 40 -5.51 5.89 -2.91
N PRO A 41 -6.52 6.73 -3.04
CA PRO A 41 -6.40 8.15 -2.67
C PRO A 41 -6.06 8.37 -1.20
N GLN A 42 -6.70 7.63 -0.30
CA GLN A 42 -6.50 7.85 1.14
C GLN A 42 -7.06 6.67 1.94
N LEU A 43 -6.20 5.72 2.27
CA LEU A 43 -6.61 4.52 3.01
C LEU A 43 -7.07 4.81 4.44
N CYS A 44 -6.64 5.92 5.03
CA CYS A 44 -7.05 6.30 6.38
C CYS A 44 -8.45 6.93 6.46
N ALA A 45 -9.10 7.14 5.33
CA ALA A 45 -10.49 7.60 5.30
C ALA A 45 -11.45 6.42 5.48
N SER A 46 -12.72 6.72 5.72
CA SER A 46 -13.74 5.67 5.94
C SER A 46 -13.91 4.73 4.75
N ASP A 47 -13.76 5.24 3.53
CA ASP A 47 -13.79 4.38 2.34
C ASP A 47 -12.58 3.46 2.25
N GLY A 48 -11.48 3.82 2.90
CA GLY A 48 -10.31 2.94 3.03
C GLY A 48 -10.64 1.69 3.83
N ASP A 49 -11.42 1.84 4.90
CA ASP A 49 -11.87 0.68 5.69
C ASP A 49 -12.71 -0.26 4.83
N ASN A 50 -13.59 0.32 4.01
CA ASN A 50 -14.43 -0.47 3.11
C ASN A 50 -13.60 -1.13 2.01
N PHE A 51 -12.56 -0.46 1.53
CA PHE A 51 -11.61 -1.06 0.59
C PHE A 51 -10.97 -2.32 1.18
N TRP A 52 -10.52 -2.24 2.45
CA TRP A 52 -9.96 -3.40 3.14
C TRP A 52 -10.97 -4.54 3.26
N ARG A 53 -12.22 -4.21 3.59
CA ARG A 53 -13.28 -5.22 3.72
C ARG A 53 -13.53 -5.96 2.41
N VAL A 54 -13.50 -5.24 1.30
CA VAL A 54 -13.67 -5.85 -0.02
C VAL A 54 -12.44 -6.65 -0.43
N LEU A 55 -11.26 -6.06 -0.31
CA LEU A 55 -10.01 -6.73 -0.71
C LEU A 55 -9.77 -8.00 0.11
N LEU A 56 -9.99 -7.93 1.41
CA LEU A 56 -9.71 -9.05 2.32
C LEU A 56 -10.89 -10.03 2.42
N GLY A 57 -11.94 -9.85 1.60
CA GLY A 57 -13.01 -10.83 1.48
C GLY A 57 -12.53 -12.18 0.95
N LYS A 58 -11.38 -12.20 0.27
CA LYS A 58 -10.70 -13.40 -0.20
C LYS A 58 -9.27 -13.44 0.35
N GLN A 59 -9.12 -13.18 1.63
CA GLN A 59 -7.80 -13.08 2.26
C GLN A 59 -6.97 -14.36 2.16
N GLU A 60 -7.60 -15.51 1.99
CA GLU A 60 -6.92 -16.79 1.80
C GLU A 60 -6.07 -16.81 0.53
N LEU A 61 -6.38 -15.94 -0.44
CA LEU A 61 -5.59 -15.82 -1.68
C LEU A 61 -4.38 -14.90 -1.52
N ILE A 62 -4.27 -14.22 -0.38
CA ILE A 62 -3.23 -13.21 -0.17
C ILE A 62 -2.10 -13.78 0.68
N ASP A 63 -0.89 -13.70 0.14
CA ASP A 63 0.33 -14.09 0.85
C ASP A 63 1.00 -12.89 1.49
N LYS A 64 0.90 -11.73 0.83
CA LYS A 64 1.57 -10.52 1.29
C LYS A 64 0.90 -9.29 0.68
N ILE A 65 0.66 -8.27 1.52
CA ILE A 65 0.20 -6.95 1.08
C ILE A 65 1.24 -5.92 1.52
N VAL A 66 1.76 -5.17 0.56
CA VAL A 66 2.65 -4.03 0.83
C VAL A 66 1.85 -2.75 0.61
N VAL A 67 1.84 -1.88 1.62
CA VAL A 67 1.23 -0.55 1.51
C VAL A 67 2.36 0.48 1.53
N ALA A 68 2.53 1.18 0.43
CA ALA A 68 3.51 2.26 0.30
C ALA A 68 2.80 3.60 0.48
N GLY A 69 3.22 4.36 1.47
CA GLY A 69 2.56 5.63 1.80
C GLY A 69 3.25 6.32 2.97
N CYS A 70 2.50 6.57 4.04
CA CYS A 70 3.05 7.18 5.26
C CYS A 70 3.82 6.15 6.09
N ALA A 71 4.33 6.58 7.27
CA ALA A 71 5.17 5.74 8.11
C ALA A 71 4.48 4.43 8.52
N PRO A 72 5.22 3.31 8.56
CA PRO A 72 4.64 2.00 8.93
C PRO A 72 3.92 1.98 10.27
N GLU A 73 4.44 2.69 11.28
CA GLU A 73 3.80 2.77 12.60
C GLU A 73 2.43 3.42 12.51
N MET A 74 2.30 4.45 11.70
CA MET A 74 1.04 5.14 11.48
C MET A 74 0.05 4.23 10.75
N GLN A 75 0.53 3.50 9.74
CA GLN A 75 -0.29 2.56 9.00
C GLN A 75 -0.86 1.47 9.92
N LYS A 76 -0.05 0.92 10.78
CA LYS A 76 -0.47 -0.11 11.75
C LYS A 76 -1.56 0.41 12.68
N LYS A 77 -1.44 1.66 13.13
CA LYS A 77 -2.47 2.29 13.98
C LYS A 77 -3.78 2.49 13.24
N MET A 78 -3.72 2.89 11.97
CA MET A 78 -4.92 3.19 11.18
C MET A 78 -5.64 1.94 10.69
N PHE A 79 -4.91 0.87 10.34
CA PHE A 79 -5.49 -0.32 9.74
C PHE A 79 -5.67 -1.49 10.71
N GLY A 80 -4.96 -1.48 11.84
CA GLY A 80 -4.95 -2.60 12.77
C GLY A 80 -6.33 -3.02 13.25
N TRP A 81 -7.23 -2.07 13.49
CA TRP A 81 -8.56 -2.38 13.98
C TRP A 81 -9.42 -3.10 12.93
N VAL A 82 -9.33 -2.70 11.66
CA VAL A 82 -10.09 -3.35 10.60
C VAL A 82 -9.49 -4.73 10.27
N PHE A 83 -8.18 -4.88 10.37
CA PHE A 83 -7.54 -6.19 10.22
C PHE A 83 -8.02 -7.16 11.29
N LYS A 84 -8.15 -6.70 12.54
CA LYS A 84 -8.68 -7.52 13.63
C LYS A 84 -10.15 -7.88 13.40
N GLU A 85 -10.95 -6.92 12.94
CA GLU A 85 -12.34 -7.15 12.59
C GLU A 85 -12.48 -8.29 11.57
N LEU A 86 -11.58 -8.31 10.58
CA LEU A 86 -11.62 -9.27 9.48
C LEU A 86 -10.85 -10.56 9.77
N GLY A 87 -10.19 -10.66 10.91
CA GLY A 87 -9.35 -11.82 11.22
C GLY A 87 -8.17 -11.97 10.28
N PHE A 88 -7.66 -10.87 9.74
CA PHE A 88 -6.54 -10.90 8.82
C PHE A 88 -5.22 -11.12 9.57
N ASP A 89 -4.38 -12.00 9.03
CA ASP A 89 -3.05 -12.27 9.58
C ASP A 89 -2.13 -11.07 9.30
N GLU A 90 -1.89 -10.26 10.32
CA GLU A 90 -1.10 -9.03 10.19
C GLU A 90 0.36 -9.28 9.83
N SER A 91 0.86 -10.52 9.96
CA SER A 91 2.21 -10.85 9.51
C SER A 91 2.35 -10.78 7.99
N LYS A 92 1.23 -10.79 7.28
CA LYS A 92 1.19 -10.66 5.82
C LYS A 92 1.17 -9.21 5.34
N PHE A 93 1.05 -8.26 6.27
CA PHE A 93 1.02 -6.82 5.95
C PHE A 93 2.40 -6.22 6.19
N VAL A 94 2.86 -5.42 5.21
CA VAL A 94 4.11 -4.67 5.32
C VAL A 94 3.85 -3.24 4.91
N GLY A 95 4.13 -2.29 5.80
CA GLY A 95 4.08 -0.87 5.49
C GLY A 95 5.47 -0.38 5.08
N VAL A 96 5.52 0.53 4.11
CA VAL A 96 6.76 1.20 3.72
C VAL A 96 6.49 2.67 3.50
N GLU A 97 7.35 3.53 4.05
CA GLU A 97 7.22 4.97 3.86
C GLU A 97 7.88 5.38 2.55
N ILE A 98 7.13 6.13 1.71
CA ILE A 98 7.66 6.67 0.46
C ILE A 98 7.47 8.19 0.36
N ARG A 99 7.06 8.85 1.44
CA ARG A 99 6.86 10.31 1.45
C ARG A 99 8.16 11.03 1.15
N ASN A 100 8.06 12.10 0.36
CA ASN A 100 9.19 12.97 -0.02
C ASN A 100 10.26 12.26 -0.84
N MET A 101 9.92 11.14 -1.46
CA MET A 101 10.84 10.39 -2.31
C MET A 101 10.63 10.71 -3.78
N THR A 102 11.69 10.58 -4.56
CA THR A 102 11.59 10.56 -6.01
C THR A 102 11.02 9.23 -6.48
N THR A 103 10.67 9.14 -7.76
CA THR A 103 10.16 7.88 -8.34
C THR A 103 11.13 6.73 -8.10
N GLU A 104 12.42 6.93 -8.36
CA GLU A 104 13.45 5.90 -8.21
C GLU A 104 13.63 5.50 -6.76
N GLU A 105 13.61 6.46 -5.85
CA GLU A 105 13.73 6.18 -4.41
C GLU A 105 12.55 5.36 -3.91
N ALA A 106 11.34 5.71 -4.35
CA ALA A 106 10.13 4.99 -3.96
C ALA A 106 10.15 3.55 -4.47
N ILE A 107 10.55 3.36 -5.73
CA ILE A 107 10.67 2.02 -6.32
C ILE A 107 11.64 1.17 -5.49
N LYS A 108 12.81 1.73 -5.17
CA LYS A 108 13.83 1.02 -4.41
C LYS A 108 13.35 0.67 -3.00
N ALA A 109 12.67 1.59 -2.32
CA ALA A 109 12.14 1.36 -0.99
C ALA A 109 11.12 0.21 -0.99
N ILE A 110 10.24 0.18 -2.00
CA ILE A 110 9.25 -0.88 -2.12
C ILE A 110 9.91 -2.21 -2.45
N GLU A 111 10.89 -2.23 -3.36
CA GLU A 111 11.62 -3.46 -3.70
C GLU A 111 12.28 -4.11 -2.49
N ASN A 112 12.77 -3.29 -1.56
CA ASN A 112 13.44 -3.79 -0.36
C ASN A 112 12.52 -4.56 0.59
N VAL A 113 11.20 -4.41 0.48
CA VAL A 113 10.24 -5.07 1.37
C VAL A 113 9.35 -6.10 0.66
N LEU A 114 9.53 -6.26 -0.63
CA LEU A 114 8.75 -7.25 -1.40
C LEU A 114 9.22 -8.68 -1.19
#